data_544334d631f9db5fec5ddaa8d131d68a
#
_entry.id   544334d631f9db5fec5ddaa8d131d68a
#
_cell.length_a   1.000
_cell.length_b   1.000
_cell.length_c   1.000
_cell.angle_alpha   90.00
_cell.angle_beta   90.00
_cell.angle_gamma   90.00
#
_symmetry.space_group_name_H-M   'P 1'
#
loop_
_entity.id
_entity.type
_entity.pdbx_description
1 polymer ?
#
loop_
_entity_poly.entity_id
_entity_poly.type
_entity_poly.pdbx_seq_one_letter_code
_entity_poly.pdbx_strand_id
1 'polypeptide(L)'
;MTQPTRRTGEPPSSPLAVSTAGLTKRFGDRTVVDGVNLAIPKGSVCGFVGPNGAGKTTTIRMLLGLVRPTSGGGSILGGSLTDPASYLHKVGALIESPAFYPQLSGRDNLKALARLGQIPVTAIGPALERTGMASRAGDKYGSYSLGMKQRLGIAAALLPSPELLILDEPTNGLDPGGIVEMRGLIRSFADDGITVLVSSHLISEIEQLCDHIVMIRGGRLVHQGPVTELAAGQRPDIVVAPEDAADLEQLAKILEVSGLSVATNPADGTAVVSASGVSAADLNRLAARGGITLRQISERTHSLEDVFFHLTRTDASMTPGQEMGTIK
;
A
#
# COMPACT_ATOMS: atom_id res chain seq x y z
N MET A 1 -21.39 14.74 -31.71
CA MET A 1 -20.66 15.19 -30.50
C MET A 1 -20.27 13.96 -29.72
N THR A 2 -19.04 13.53 -29.89
CA THR A 2 -18.50 12.26 -29.39
C THR A 2 -17.80 12.54 -28.06
N GLN A 3 -18.25 11.90 -26.99
CA GLN A 3 -17.58 11.98 -25.69
C GLN A 3 -16.23 11.25 -25.75
N PRO A 4 -15.16 11.77 -25.15
CA PRO A 4 -13.89 11.07 -25.08
C PRO A 4 -13.96 9.97 -24.01
N THR A 5 -13.84 8.73 -24.43
CA THR A 5 -13.58 7.56 -23.58
C THR A 5 -12.28 7.76 -22.81
N ARG A 6 -12.35 7.72 -21.47
CA ARG A 6 -11.18 7.65 -20.59
C ARG A 6 -10.34 6.42 -20.98
N ARG A 7 -9.13 6.65 -21.44
CA ARG A 7 -8.11 5.62 -21.59
C ARG A 7 -7.62 5.22 -20.20
N THR A 8 -7.91 4.01 -19.81
CA THR A 8 -7.20 3.31 -18.74
C THR A 8 -5.72 3.23 -19.12
N GLY A 9 -4.85 3.57 -18.16
CA GLY A 9 -3.42 3.83 -18.32
C GLY A 9 -2.65 2.88 -19.22
N GLU A 10 -1.71 3.44 -19.96
CA GLU A 10 -0.70 2.68 -20.71
C GLU A 10 0.05 1.73 -19.75
N PRO A 11 0.36 0.49 -20.20
CA PRO A 11 1.16 -0.42 -19.39
C PRO A 11 2.54 0.20 -19.11
N PRO A 12 3.09 0.00 -17.90
CA PRO A 12 4.41 0.53 -17.55
C PRO A 12 5.45 0.07 -18.57
N SER A 13 6.30 0.97 -19.00
CA SER A 13 7.39 0.73 -19.97
C SER A 13 8.45 -0.25 -19.46
N SER A 14 8.44 -0.59 -18.19
CA SER A 14 9.34 -1.55 -17.55
C SER A 14 8.74 -2.96 -17.53
N PRO A 15 9.58 -4.02 -17.65
CA PRO A 15 9.10 -5.40 -17.57
C PRO A 15 8.45 -5.66 -16.20
N LEU A 16 7.33 -6.39 -16.19
CA LEU A 16 6.60 -6.69 -14.96
C LEU A 16 7.21 -7.89 -14.23
N ALA A 17 7.31 -7.78 -12.89
CA ALA A 17 7.62 -8.89 -12.00
C ALA A 17 6.38 -9.73 -11.70
N VAL A 18 5.22 -9.08 -11.54
CA VAL A 18 3.94 -9.74 -11.33
C VAL A 18 2.92 -9.14 -12.28
N SER A 19 2.21 -10.00 -13.00
CA SER A 19 1.08 -9.63 -13.85
C SER A 19 -0.06 -10.60 -13.62
N THR A 20 -1.27 -10.11 -13.28
CA THR A 20 -2.46 -10.97 -13.15
C THR A 20 -3.61 -10.43 -13.98
N ALA A 21 -4.49 -11.32 -14.44
CA ALA A 21 -5.69 -10.99 -15.19
C ALA A 21 -6.91 -11.70 -14.59
N GLY A 22 -7.86 -10.93 -14.09
CA GLY A 22 -9.11 -11.42 -13.52
C GLY A 22 -8.94 -12.34 -12.32
N LEU A 23 -7.87 -12.17 -11.51
CA LEU A 23 -7.54 -13.04 -10.39
C LEU A 23 -8.66 -13.03 -9.36
N THR A 24 -9.29 -14.19 -9.16
CA THR A 24 -10.47 -14.31 -8.31
C THR A 24 -10.35 -15.48 -7.34
N LYS A 25 -10.78 -15.27 -6.09
CA LYS A 25 -10.89 -16.32 -5.08
C LYS A 25 -12.22 -16.28 -4.35
N ARG A 26 -12.90 -17.42 -4.36
CA ARG A 26 -14.12 -17.66 -3.58
C ARG A 26 -13.87 -18.77 -2.55
N PHE A 27 -14.43 -18.60 -1.37
CA PHE A 27 -14.50 -19.62 -0.33
C PHE A 27 -15.98 -19.84 -0.01
N GLY A 28 -16.53 -20.98 -0.45
CA GLY A 28 -17.98 -21.19 -0.44
C GLY A 28 -18.69 -20.11 -1.26
N ASP A 29 -19.65 -19.42 -0.64
CA ASP A 29 -20.41 -18.34 -1.28
C ASP A 29 -19.74 -16.95 -1.19
N ARG A 30 -18.65 -16.84 -0.41
CA ARG A 30 -17.96 -15.56 -0.20
C ARG A 30 -16.84 -15.38 -1.23
N THR A 31 -16.93 -14.33 -2.06
CA THR A 31 -15.83 -13.86 -2.89
C THR A 31 -14.92 -12.96 -2.05
N VAL A 32 -13.64 -13.35 -1.89
CA VAL A 32 -12.64 -12.62 -1.09
C VAL A 32 -11.72 -11.81 -1.97
N VAL A 33 -11.43 -12.28 -3.19
CA VAL A 33 -10.69 -11.55 -4.23
C VAL A 33 -11.52 -11.65 -5.50
N ASP A 34 -11.77 -10.54 -6.17
CA ASP A 34 -12.73 -10.43 -7.26
C ASP A 34 -12.12 -9.67 -8.44
N GLY A 35 -11.70 -10.42 -9.46
CA GLY A 35 -11.25 -9.88 -10.74
C GLY A 35 -9.99 -9.01 -10.68
N VAL A 36 -9.06 -9.27 -9.76
CA VAL A 36 -7.89 -8.41 -9.53
C VAL A 36 -6.87 -8.53 -10.65
N ASN A 37 -6.50 -7.39 -11.25
CA ASN A 37 -5.50 -7.25 -12.30
C ASN A 37 -4.28 -6.51 -11.74
N LEU A 38 -3.23 -7.23 -11.34
CA LEU A 38 -2.00 -6.65 -10.83
C LEU A 38 -1.00 -6.39 -11.96
N ALA A 39 -0.24 -5.31 -11.83
CA ALA A 39 0.88 -4.98 -12.70
C ALA A 39 2.02 -4.38 -11.83
N ILE A 40 2.96 -5.22 -11.38
CA ILE A 40 4.07 -4.82 -10.50
C ILE A 40 5.35 -4.76 -11.34
N PRO A 41 5.98 -3.57 -11.49
CA PRO A 41 7.22 -3.41 -12.23
C PRO A 41 8.40 -4.11 -11.55
N LYS A 42 9.35 -4.63 -12.33
CA LYS A 42 10.61 -5.18 -11.81
C LYS A 42 11.46 -4.09 -11.18
N GLY A 43 12.19 -4.45 -10.10
CA GLY A 43 13.14 -3.59 -9.41
C GLY A 43 12.49 -2.44 -8.62
N SER A 44 11.17 -2.46 -8.41
CA SER A 44 10.46 -1.45 -7.62
C SER A 44 10.07 -1.98 -6.24
N VAL A 45 9.85 -1.07 -5.28
CA VAL A 45 9.11 -1.35 -4.07
C VAL A 45 7.64 -1.04 -4.33
N CYS A 46 6.81 -2.07 -4.33
CA CYS A 46 5.36 -1.95 -4.53
C CYS A 46 4.60 -2.15 -3.23
N GLY A 47 3.83 -1.15 -2.82
CA GLY A 47 2.92 -1.22 -1.67
C GLY A 47 1.59 -1.86 -2.04
N PHE A 48 1.18 -2.88 -1.32
CA PHE A 48 -0.12 -3.52 -1.46
C PHE A 48 -1.03 -3.15 -0.28
N VAL A 49 -1.90 -2.16 -0.48
CA VAL A 49 -2.60 -1.45 0.59
C VAL A 49 -4.09 -1.73 0.59
N GLY A 50 -4.66 -1.78 1.76
CA GLY A 50 -6.10 -1.91 1.97
C GLY A 50 -6.43 -2.25 3.40
N PRO A 51 -7.68 -2.04 3.84
CA PRO A 51 -8.12 -2.35 5.19
C PRO A 51 -8.00 -3.85 5.50
N ASN A 52 -8.12 -4.19 6.77
CA ASN A 52 -8.18 -5.58 7.19
C ASN A 52 -9.37 -6.28 6.53
N GLY A 53 -9.14 -7.49 6.01
CA GLY A 53 -10.15 -8.23 5.25
C GLY A 53 -10.35 -7.79 3.80
N ALA A 54 -9.56 -6.85 3.28
CA ALA A 54 -9.63 -6.41 1.89
C ALA A 54 -9.21 -7.48 0.85
N GLY A 55 -8.58 -8.58 1.29
CA GLY A 55 -8.10 -9.65 0.41
C GLY A 55 -6.60 -9.67 0.18
N LYS A 56 -5.79 -8.81 0.84
CA LYS A 56 -4.33 -8.72 0.67
C LYS A 56 -3.63 -10.07 0.86
N THR A 57 -3.70 -10.64 2.06
CA THR A 57 -3.05 -11.92 2.38
C THR A 57 -3.56 -13.07 1.49
N THR A 58 -4.85 -13.09 1.13
CA THR A 58 -5.39 -14.08 0.21
C THR A 58 -4.78 -13.95 -1.19
N THR A 59 -4.63 -12.73 -1.68
CA THR A 59 -3.96 -12.45 -2.96
C THR A 59 -2.49 -12.88 -2.91
N ILE A 60 -1.76 -12.52 -1.86
CA ILE A 60 -0.37 -12.94 -1.64
C ILE A 60 -0.26 -14.47 -1.62
N ARG A 61 -1.15 -15.16 -0.91
CA ARG A 61 -1.16 -16.64 -0.87
C ARG A 61 -1.43 -17.26 -2.24
N MET A 62 -2.24 -16.62 -3.09
CA MET A 62 -2.43 -17.06 -4.48
C MET A 62 -1.17 -16.86 -5.32
N LEU A 63 -0.49 -15.71 -5.18
CA LEU A 63 0.78 -15.44 -5.87
C LEU A 63 1.88 -16.45 -5.46
N LEU A 64 1.84 -16.95 -4.24
CA LEU A 64 2.79 -17.95 -3.72
C LEU A 64 2.34 -19.41 -3.95
N GLY A 65 1.25 -19.63 -4.68
CA GLY A 65 0.73 -20.97 -4.95
C GLY A 65 0.17 -21.70 -3.73
N LEU A 66 0.07 -21.04 -2.56
CA LEU A 66 -0.48 -21.61 -1.32
C LEU A 66 -2.00 -21.76 -1.37
N VAL A 67 -2.65 -20.96 -2.19
CA VAL A 67 -4.10 -20.99 -2.44
C VAL A 67 -4.32 -20.94 -3.95
N ARG A 68 -5.07 -21.92 -4.48
CA ARG A 68 -5.42 -21.92 -5.91
C ARG A 68 -6.50 -20.85 -6.19
N PRO A 69 -6.33 -20.02 -7.23
CA PRO A 69 -7.40 -19.15 -7.72
C PRO A 69 -8.66 -19.96 -8.08
N THR A 70 -9.83 -19.35 -7.94
CA THR A 70 -11.09 -19.89 -8.45
C THR A 70 -11.21 -19.64 -9.95
N SER A 71 -10.73 -18.46 -10.40
CA SER A 71 -10.63 -18.08 -11.82
C SER A 71 -9.56 -17.01 -12.01
N GLY A 72 -9.30 -16.66 -13.26
CA GLY A 72 -8.21 -15.76 -13.63
C GLY A 72 -6.86 -16.46 -13.63
N GLY A 73 -5.83 -15.69 -13.90
CA GLY A 73 -4.46 -16.20 -13.99
C GLY A 73 -3.44 -15.09 -14.02
N GLY A 74 -2.22 -15.42 -14.43
CA GLY A 74 -1.15 -14.43 -14.54
C GLY A 74 0.22 -15.05 -14.64
N SER A 75 1.24 -14.21 -14.50
CA SER A 75 2.64 -14.61 -14.48
C SER A 75 3.41 -13.92 -13.36
N ILE A 76 4.39 -14.61 -12.83
CA ILE A 76 5.34 -14.11 -11.83
C ILE A 76 6.73 -14.41 -12.35
N LEU A 77 7.56 -13.36 -12.54
CA LEU A 77 8.90 -13.45 -13.10
C LEU A 77 8.95 -14.25 -14.41
N GLY A 78 7.87 -14.18 -15.21
CA GLY A 78 7.72 -14.91 -16.48
C GLY A 78 7.18 -16.34 -16.34
N GLY A 79 7.10 -16.90 -15.10
CA GLY A 79 6.48 -18.20 -14.84
C GLY A 79 4.96 -18.09 -14.67
N SER A 80 4.22 -19.14 -15.04
CA SER A 80 2.76 -19.16 -14.96
C SER A 80 2.28 -19.30 -13.50
N LEU A 81 1.28 -18.51 -13.11
CA LEU A 81 0.64 -18.59 -11.79
C LEU A 81 0.02 -19.98 -11.52
N THR A 82 -0.35 -20.71 -12.59
CA THR A 82 -0.88 -22.09 -12.48
C THR A 82 0.20 -23.13 -12.29
N ASP A 83 1.48 -22.78 -12.50
CA ASP A 83 2.65 -23.61 -12.26
C ASP A 83 3.64 -22.92 -11.32
N PRO A 84 3.38 -22.93 -9.99
CA PRO A 84 4.23 -22.24 -9.01
C PRO A 84 5.68 -22.74 -9.02
N ALA A 85 5.94 -23.98 -9.38
CA ALA A 85 7.30 -24.55 -9.43
C ALA A 85 8.18 -23.78 -10.44
N SER A 86 7.60 -23.21 -11.49
CA SER A 86 8.33 -22.47 -12.52
C SER A 86 8.95 -21.13 -12.03
N TYR A 87 8.48 -20.56 -10.92
CA TYR A 87 8.94 -19.26 -10.43
C TYR A 87 9.27 -19.21 -8.94
N LEU A 88 8.74 -20.09 -8.08
CA LEU A 88 8.91 -19.99 -6.62
C LEU A 88 10.36 -20.06 -6.15
N HIS A 89 11.24 -20.73 -6.91
CA HIS A 89 12.67 -20.76 -6.61
C HIS A 89 13.35 -19.39 -6.69
N LYS A 90 12.70 -18.39 -7.31
CA LYS A 90 13.14 -16.98 -7.44
C LYS A 90 12.38 -16.04 -6.52
N VAL A 91 11.49 -16.56 -5.67
CA VAL A 91 10.63 -15.76 -4.79
C VAL A 91 10.99 -16.03 -3.34
N GLY A 92 11.28 -14.98 -2.59
CA GLY A 92 11.35 -15.01 -1.14
C GLY A 92 10.04 -14.49 -0.55
N ALA A 93 9.58 -15.07 0.54
CA ALA A 93 8.34 -14.60 1.17
C ALA A 93 8.40 -14.65 2.68
N LEU A 94 7.83 -13.61 3.32
CA LEU A 94 7.49 -13.59 4.73
C LEU A 94 6.00 -13.30 4.84
N ILE A 95 5.20 -14.32 5.24
CA ILE A 95 3.76 -14.20 5.43
C ILE A 95 3.49 -14.39 6.91
N GLU A 96 2.80 -13.41 7.51
CA GLU A 96 2.49 -13.44 8.93
C GLU A 96 3.75 -13.51 9.83
N SER A 97 3.63 -14.10 11.03
CA SER A 97 4.77 -14.21 11.94
C SER A 97 5.67 -15.38 11.57
N PRO A 98 7.00 -15.21 11.59
CA PRO A 98 7.93 -16.28 11.30
C PRO A 98 7.78 -17.44 12.29
N ALA A 99 7.51 -18.66 11.79
CA ALA A 99 7.40 -19.86 12.59
C ALA A 99 8.76 -20.56 12.70
N PHE A 100 9.59 -20.12 13.64
CA PHE A 100 10.88 -20.71 13.94
C PHE A 100 10.85 -21.51 15.25
N TYR A 101 11.81 -22.38 15.44
CA TYR A 101 11.99 -23.17 16.69
C TYR A 101 12.59 -22.26 17.77
N PRO A 102 11.88 -21.98 18.88
CA PRO A 102 12.35 -21.04 19.89
C PRO A 102 13.64 -21.46 20.60
N GLN A 103 13.89 -22.76 20.67
CA GLN A 103 15.06 -23.35 21.34
C GLN A 103 16.32 -23.32 20.50
N LEU A 104 16.19 -23.20 19.17
CA LEU A 104 17.33 -23.10 18.27
C LEU A 104 17.83 -21.68 18.17
N SER A 105 19.10 -21.54 17.82
CA SER A 105 19.65 -20.23 17.46
C SER A 105 19.03 -19.70 16.16
N GLY A 106 19.12 -18.38 15.90
CA GLY A 106 18.72 -17.81 14.63
C GLY A 106 19.43 -18.49 13.45
N ARG A 107 20.72 -18.70 13.56
CA ARG A 107 21.54 -19.41 12.57
C ARG A 107 21.08 -20.86 12.33
N ASP A 108 20.76 -21.59 13.38
CA ASP A 108 20.35 -23.00 13.25
C ASP A 108 18.93 -23.13 12.68
N ASN A 109 18.04 -22.18 12.97
CA ASN A 109 16.77 -22.08 12.30
C ASN A 109 16.95 -21.89 10.78
N LEU A 110 17.82 -20.97 10.35
CA LEU A 110 18.12 -20.77 8.93
C LEU A 110 18.77 -21.99 8.30
N LYS A 111 19.66 -22.72 9.03
CA LYS A 111 20.24 -23.98 8.54
C LYS A 111 19.16 -25.04 8.30
N ALA A 112 18.18 -25.16 9.20
CA ALA A 112 17.07 -26.09 9.01
C ALA A 112 16.29 -25.77 7.73
N LEU A 113 15.93 -24.50 7.50
CA LEU A 113 15.25 -24.08 6.29
C LEU A 113 16.09 -24.26 5.03
N ALA A 114 17.38 -23.89 5.07
CA ALA A 114 18.27 -24.07 3.93
C ALA A 114 18.37 -25.54 3.50
N ARG A 115 18.45 -26.46 4.47
CA ARG A 115 18.45 -27.89 4.18
C ARG A 115 17.15 -28.38 3.56
N LEU A 116 16.00 -27.94 4.09
CA LEU A 116 14.68 -28.27 3.53
C LEU A 116 14.52 -27.74 2.09
N GLY A 117 14.98 -26.53 1.84
CA GLY A 117 14.94 -25.89 0.51
C GLY A 117 16.09 -26.30 -0.42
N GLN A 118 16.99 -27.22 0.00
CA GLN A 118 18.19 -27.62 -0.76
C GLN A 118 19.07 -26.42 -1.13
N ILE A 119 19.08 -25.39 -0.27
CA ILE A 119 19.87 -24.17 -0.43
C ILE A 119 21.24 -24.34 0.24
N PRO A 120 22.35 -23.92 -0.40
CA PRO A 120 23.66 -24.00 0.22
C PRO A 120 23.72 -23.24 1.56
N VAL A 121 24.30 -23.85 2.59
CA VAL A 121 24.45 -23.20 3.92
C VAL A 121 25.31 -21.95 3.88
N THR A 122 26.10 -21.77 2.84
CA THR A 122 26.88 -20.57 2.57
C THR A 122 26.02 -19.32 2.33
N ALA A 123 24.75 -19.49 1.93
CA ALA A 123 23.80 -18.39 1.77
C ALA A 123 23.39 -17.75 3.11
N ILE A 124 23.57 -18.45 4.25
CA ILE A 124 23.10 -17.99 5.56
C ILE A 124 23.87 -16.76 6.06
N GLY A 125 25.19 -16.73 5.89
CA GLY A 125 26.03 -15.62 6.32
C GLY A 125 25.58 -14.30 5.67
N PRO A 126 25.59 -14.20 4.34
CA PRO A 126 25.12 -13.02 3.62
C PRO A 126 23.67 -12.59 3.97
N ALA A 127 22.76 -13.55 4.13
CA ALA A 127 21.37 -13.23 4.51
C ALA A 127 21.28 -12.60 5.92
N LEU A 128 22.05 -13.12 6.88
CA LEU A 128 22.13 -12.54 8.23
C LEU A 128 22.80 -11.16 8.24
N GLU A 129 23.84 -10.96 7.45
CA GLU A 129 24.53 -9.66 7.30
C GLU A 129 23.58 -8.61 6.71
N ARG A 130 22.91 -8.94 5.61
CA ARG A 130 21.96 -8.03 4.93
C ARG A 130 20.80 -7.61 5.84
N THR A 131 20.38 -8.45 6.78
CA THR A 131 19.31 -8.13 7.73
C THR A 131 19.79 -7.57 9.07
N GLY A 132 21.12 -7.36 9.25
CA GLY A 132 21.69 -6.87 10.49
C GLY A 132 21.63 -7.86 11.65
N MET A 133 21.46 -9.17 11.34
CA MET A 133 21.32 -10.23 12.35
C MET A 133 22.59 -11.04 12.62
N ALA A 134 23.71 -10.72 11.95
CA ALA A 134 24.96 -11.50 12.01
C ALA A 134 25.51 -11.64 13.44
N SER A 135 25.54 -10.55 14.21
CA SER A 135 26.04 -10.52 15.60
C SER A 135 25.15 -11.25 16.60
N ARG A 136 23.85 -11.38 16.30
CA ARG A 136 22.85 -12.01 17.15
C ARG A 136 22.47 -13.43 16.70
N ALA A 137 23.08 -13.91 15.60
CA ALA A 137 22.71 -15.16 14.96
C ALA A 137 22.89 -16.40 15.84
N GLY A 138 23.77 -16.33 16.86
CA GLY A 138 24.02 -17.40 17.84
C GLY A 138 23.01 -17.45 18.98
N ASP A 139 22.24 -16.39 19.22
CA ASP A 139 21.26 -16.35 20.30
C ASP A 139 20.02 -17.18 19.98
N LYS A 140 19.36 -17.69 21.01
CA LYS A 140 18.12 -18.47 20.83
C LYS A 140 17.01 -17.57 20.29
N TYR A 141 16.29 -18.05 19.28
CA TYR A 141 15.16 -17.33 18.68
C TYR A 141 14.09 -16.91 19.70
N GLY A 142 13.87 -17.73 20.75
CA GLY A 142 12.92 -17.40 21.81
C GLY A 142 13.24 -16.11 22.57
N SER A 143 14.52 -15.67 22.58
CA SER A 143 14.96 -14.44 23.23
C SER A 143 14.93 -13.20 22.33
N TYR A 144 14.56 -13.36 21.05
CA TYR A 144 14.54 -12.25 20.09
C TYR A 144 13.37 -11.28 20.34
N SER A 145 13.63 -9.99 20.20
CA SER A 145 12.57 -8.99 20.09
C SER A 145 11.72 -9.23 18.83
N LEU A 146 10.57 -8.61 18.73
CA LEU A 146 9.72 -8.73 17.55
C LEU A 146 10.45 -8.30 16.28
N GLY A 147 11.15 -7.15 16.31
CA GLY A 147 11.94 -6.68 15.18
C GLY A 147 13.06 -7.64 14.78
N MET A 148 13.75 -8.26 15.74
CA MET A 148 14.74 -9.31 15.44
C MET A 148 14.09 -10.54 14.80
N LYS A 149 12.90 -10.93 15.24
CA LYS A 149 12.13 -12.03 14.64
C LYS A 149 11.75 -11.74 13.21
N GLN A 150 11.26 -10.52 12.93
CA GLN A 150 10.96 -10.07 11.56
C GLN A 150 12.20 -10.07 10.66
N ARG A 151 13.32 -9.51 11.15
CA ARG A 151 14.59 -9.51 10.42
C ARG A 151 15.10 -10.92 10.11
N LEU A 152 14.96 -11.87 11.05
CA LEU A 152 15.31 -13.27 10.80
C LEU A 152 14.36 -13.90 9.75
N GLY A 153 13.07 -13.57 9.79
CA GLY A 153 12.09 -14.00 8.78
C GLY A 153 12.47 -13.53 7.38
N ILE A 154 12.88 -12.25 7.27
CA ILE A 154 13.38 -11.69 6.02
C ILE A 154 14.69 -12.38 5.60
N ALA A 155 15.62 -12.66 6.55
CA ALA A 155 16.83 -13.42 6.25
C ALA A 155 16.51 -14.80 5.66
N ALA A 156 15.50 -15.49 6.18
CA ALA A 156 15.03 -16.75 5.62
C ALA A 156 14.48 -16.58 4.19
N ALA A 157 13.71 -15.51 3.94
CA ALA A 157 13.18 -15.20 2.61
C ALA A 157 14.28 -14.85 1.60
N LEU A 158 15.44 -14.37 2.06
CA LEU A 158 16.60 -14.04 1.21
C LEU A 158 17.47 -15.26 0.87
N LEU A 159 17.31 -16.40 1.55
CA LEU A 159 18.16 -17.59 1.32
C LEU A 159 18.21 -18.08 -0.14
N PRO A 160 17.09 -18.11 -0.91
CA PRO A 160 17.09 -18.52 -2.31
C PRO A 160 17.66 -17.46 -3.28
N SER A 161 18.20 -16.34 -2.79
CA SER A 161 18.64 -15.20 -3.62
C SER A 161 17.54 -14.73 -4.57
N PRO A 162 16.41 -14.25 -4.04
CA PRO A 162 15.19 -13.99 -4.80
C PRO A 162 15.32 -12.80 -5.75
N GLU A 163 14.59 -12.87 -6.88
CA GLU A 163 14.31 -11.73 -7.78
C GLU A 163 13.07 -10.93 -7.31
N LEU A 164 12.17 -11.59 -6.54
CA LEU A 164 10.96 -11.00 -5.95
C LEU A 164 10.88 -11.36 -4.47
N LEU A 165 10.75 -10.36 -3.63
CA LEU A 165 10.54 -10.51 -2.18
C LEU A 165 9.13 -10.05 -1.82
N ILE A 166 8.34 -10.91 -1.18
CA ILE A 166 6.96 -10.62 -0.74
C ILE A 166 6.93 -10.58 0.78
N LEU A 167 6.55 -9.43 1.34
CA LEU A 167 6.50 -9.19 2.78
C LEU A 167 5.07 -8.81 3.19
N ASP A 168 4.43 -9.67 3.97
CA ASP A 168 3.07 -9.41 4.45
C ASP A 168 3.13 -8.76 5.83
N GLU A 169 2.74 -7.46 5.92
CA GLU A 169 2.70 -6.63 7.13
C GLU A 169 4.05 -6.64 7.93
N PRO A 170 5.22 -6.39 7.32
CA PRO A 170 6.52 -6.58 7.97
C PRO A 170 6.81 -5.59 9.11
N THR A 171 6.08 -4.47 9.18
CA THR A 171 6.21 -3.42 10.20
C THR A 171 5.23 -3.58 11.35
N ASN A 172 4.27 -4.52 11.23
CA ASN A 172 3.21 -4.68 12.21
C ASN A 172 3.75 -5.02 13.62
N GLY A 173 3.35 -4.19 14.60
CA GLY A 173 3.74 -4.36 16.01
C GLY A 173 5.16 -3.90 16.35
N LEU A 174 5.89 -3.28 15.41
CA LEU A 174 7.16 -2.63 15.69
C LEU A 174 6.93 -1.26 16.33
N ASP A 175 7.90 -0.83 17.14
CA ASP A 175 7.98 0.54 17.62
C ASP A 175 8.38 1.52 16.48
N PRO A 176 8.18 2.84 16.64
CA PRO A 176 8.50 3.80 15.59
C PRO A 176 9.93 3.73 15.06
N GLY A 177 10.91 3.45 15.93
CA GLY A 177 12.30 3.27 15.53
C GLY A 177 12.48 2.02 14.65
N GLY A 178 11.89 0.90 15.06
CA GLY A 178 11.90 -0.36 14.30
C GLY A 178 11.24 -0.24 12.93
N ILE A 179 10.16 0.58 12.81
CA ILE A 179 9.53 0.87 11.51
C ILE A 179 10.49 1.60 10.58
N VAL A 180 11.19 2.63 11.07
CA VAL A 180 12.17 3.38 10.26
C VAL A 180 13.31 2.48 9.80
N GLU A 181 13.85 1.65 10.70
CA GLU A 181 14.91 0.70 10.36
C GLU A 181 14.44 -0.36 9.35
N MET A 182 13.21 -0.87 9.51
CA MET A 182 12.63 -1.86 8.59
C MET A 182 12.43 -1.27 7.19
N ARG A 183 11.97 -0.02 7.08
CA ARG A 183 11.85 0.69 5.80
C ARG A 183 13.19 0.83 5.11
N GLY A 184 14.24 1.27 5.84
CA GLY A 184 15.59 1.36 5.30
C GLY A 184 16.10 0.01 4.79
N LEU A 185 15.83 -1.06 5.53
CA LEU A 185 16.19 -2.42 5.14
C LEU A 185 15.46 -2.85 3.85
N ILE A 186 14.15 -2.64 3.76
CA ILE A 186 13.36 -2.99 2.57
C ILE A 186 13.84 -2.19 1.35
N ARG A 187 14.12 -0.90 1.52
CA ARG A 187 14.62 -0.06 0.42
C ARG A 187 15.96 -0.56 -0.11
N SER A 188 16.88 -0.98 0.76
CA SER A 188 18.18 -1.51 0.35
C SER A 188 18.08 -2.74 -0.56
N PHE A 189 17.04 -3.56 -0.42
CA PHE A 189 16.82 -4.70 -1.32
C PHE A 189 16.44 -4.27 -2.72
N ALA A 190 15.61 -3.22 -2.85
CA ALA A 190 15.26 -2.68 -4.15
C ALA A 190 16.47 -1.99 -4.83
N ASP A 191 17.29 -1.30 -4.05
CA ASP A 191 18.53 -0.68 -4.54
C ASP A 191 19.50 -1.74 -5.07
N ASP A 192 19.47 -2.98 -4.54
CA ASP A 192 20.18 -4.15 -5.03
C ASP A 192 19.47 -4.84 -6.23
N GLY A 193 18.38 -4.28 -6.75
CA GLY A 193 17.65 -4.77 -7.91
C GLY A 193 16.57 -5.84 -7.62
N ILE A 194 16.30 -6.16 -6.35
CA ILE A 194 15.20 -7.07 -5.98
C ILE A 194 13.87 -6.32 -6.07
N THR A 195 12.88 -6.90 -6.73
CA THR A 195 11.51 -6.39 -6.66
C THR A 195 10.92 -6.70 -5.29
N VAL A 196 10.32 -5.72 -4.61
CA VAL A 196 9.71 -5.95 -3.30
C VAL A 196 8.21 -5.64 -3.33
N LEU A 197 7.38 -6.59 -2.93
CA LEU A 197 5.95 -6.41 -2.68
C LEU A 197 5.72 -6.39 -1.18
N VAL A 198 5.30 -5.24 -0.65
CA VAL A 198 5.03 -5.05 0.79
C VAL A 198 3.55 -4.83 0.99
N SER A 199 2.88 -5.65 1.81
CA SER A 199 1.53 -5.33 2.24
C SER A 199 1.55 -4.46 3.50
N SER A 200 0.61 -3.53 3.58
CA SER A 200 0.32 -2.77 4.79
C SER A 200 -1.16 -2.34 4.83
N HIS A 201 -1.67 -2.11 6.02
CA HIS A 201 -2.95 -1.44 6.22
C HIS A 201 -2.77 0.07 6.48
N LEU A 202 -1.52 0.55 6.67
CA LEU A 202 -1.17 1.95 6.91
C LEU A 202 -0.64 2.58 5.63
N ILE A 203 -1.43 3.46 5.05
CA ILE A 203 -1.11 4.12 3.76
C ILE A 203 0.11 5.04 3.92
N SER A 204 0.22 5.72 5.08
CA SER A 204 1.33 6.62 5.38
C SER A 204 2.71 5.94 5.42
N GLU A 205 2.77 4.65 5.78
CA GLU A 205 4.02 3.87 5.69
C GLU A 205 4.42 3.61 4.24
N ILE A 206 3.43 3.27 3.41
CA ILE A 206 3.64 2.96 2.00
C ILE A 206 4.07 4.19 1.20
N GLU A 207 3.50 5.37 1.51
CA GLU A 207 3.89 6.64 0.91
C GLU A 207 5.39 6.95 1.06
N GLN A 208 5.95 6.59 2.23
CA GLN A 208 7.36 6.85 2.54
C GLN A 208 8.32 5.77 2.04
N LEU A 209 7.81 4.60 1.65
CA LEU A 209 8.63 3.44 1.30
C LEU A 209 8.59 3.12 -0.19
N CYS A 210 7.43 3.26 -0.84
CA CYS A 210 7.14 2.60 -2.10
C CYS A 210 7.24 3.53 -3.32
N ASP A 211 7.66 2.97 -4.46
CA ASP A 211 7.64 3.64 -5.77
C ASP A 211 6.29 3.49 -6.45
N HIS A 212 5.65 2.32 -6.24
CA HIS A 212 4.34 1.96 -6.79
C HIS A 212 3.38 1.55 -5.68
N ILE A 213 2.10 1.75 -5.92
CA ILE A 213 1.04 1.37 -5.00
C ILE A 213 -0.04 0.59 -5.72
N VAL A 214 -0.55 -0.42 -5.05
CA VAL A 214 -1.75 -1.18 -5.42
C VAL A 214 -2.73 -1.06 -4.26
N MET A 215 -3.86 -0.44 -4.49
CA MET A 215 -4.92 -0.26 -3.48
C MET A 215 -6.05 -1.24 -3.72
N ILE A 216 -6.44 -1.98 -2.67
CA ILE A 216 -7.50 -2.99 -2.72
C ILE A 216 -8.55 -2.73 -1.63
N ARG A 217 -9.83 -2.88 -1.99
CA ARG A 217 -10.96 -2.81 -1.05
C ARG A 217 -12.03 -3.83 -1.43
N GLY A 218 -12.54 -4.57 -0.44
CA GLY A 218 -13.59 -5.57 -0.67
C GLY A 218 -13.24 -6.62 -1.73
N GLY A 219 -11.98 -6.98 -1.84
CA GLY A 219 -11.48 -7.94 -2.83
C GLY A 219 -11.24 -7.38 -4.23
N ARG A 220 -11.49 -6.09 -4.48
CA ARG A 220 -11.34 -5.46 -5.80
C ARG A 220 -10.19 -4.45 -5.82
N LEU A 221 -9.56 -4.33 -6.97
CA LEU A 221 -8.56 -3.30 -7.22
C LEU A 221 -9.25 -1.93 -7.32
N VAL A 222 -8.83 -0.98 -6.48
CA VAL A 222 -9.32 0.41 -6.50
C VAL A 222 -8.40 1.29 -7.32
N HIS A 223 -7.08 1.12 -7.14
CA HIS A 223 -6.07 1.88 -7.86
C HIS A 223 -4.76 1.09 -7.95
N GLN A 224 -3.99 1.33 -9.01
CA GLN A 224 -2.58 0.95 -9.09
C GLN A 224 -1.81 1.93 -9.98
N GLY A 225 -0.59 2.23 -9.59
CA GLY A 225 0.30 3.14 -10.34
C GLY A 225 1.45 3.65 -9.50
N PRO A 226 2.29 4.54 -10.04
CA PRO A 226 3.32 5.24 -9.29
C PRO A 226 2.73 6.06 -8.14
N VAL A 227 3.39 6.04 -6.97
CA VAL A 227 2.97 6.86 -5.80
C VAL A 227 2.93 8.35 -6.15
N THR A 228 3.88 8.80 -6.98
CA THR A 228 3.97 10.20 -7.42
C THR A 228 2.77 10.67 -8.26
N GLU A 229 2.14 9.79 -9.02
CA GLU A 229 0.95 10.15 -9.82
C GLU A 229 -0.29 10.39 -8.96
N LEU A 230 -0.42 9.62 -7.87
CA LEU A 230 -1.51 9.84 -6.90
C LEU A 230 -1.40 11.19 -6.20
N ALA A 231 -0.17 11.58 -5.84
CA ALA A 231 0.09 12.88 -5.21
C ALA A 231 -0.05 14.05 -6.22
N ALA A 232 0.41 13.87 -7.47
CA ALA A 232 0.39 14.90 -8.50
C ALA A 232 -1.01 15.13 -9.10
N GLY A 233 -1.89 14.15 -9.04
CA GLY A 233 -3.25 14.23 -9.61
C GLY A 233 -4.22 15.09 -8.80
N GLN A 234 -3.88 15.46 -7.58
CA GLN A 234 -4.72 16.27 -6.71
C GLN A 234 -4.08 17.64 -6.47
N ARG A 235 -4.80 18.69 -6.85
CA ARG A 235 -4.41 20.06 -6.48
C ARG A 235 -4.58 20.21 -4.97
N PRO A 236 -3.64 20.87 -4.27
CA PRO A 236 -3.77 21.08 -2.84
C PRO A 236 -5.04 21.87 -2.52
N ASP A 237 -5.74 21.47 -1.49
CA ASP A 237 -6.77 22.31 -0.91
C ASP A 237 -6.13 23.53 -0.24
N ILE A 238 -6.85 24.64 -0.20
CA ILE A 238 -6.39 25.82 0.54
C ILE A 238 -7.23 25.93 1.81
N VAL A 239 -6.56 25.87 2.95
CA VAL A 239 -7.16 26.09 4.26
C VAL A 239 -7.08 27.56 4.60
N VAL A 240 -8.22 28.19 4.87
CA VAL A 240 -8.32 29.57 5.31
C VAL A 240 -9.01 29.67 6.66
N ALA A 241 -8.55 30.56 7.52
CA ALA A 241 -9.20 30.86 8.78
C ALA A 241 -9.33 32.38 8.96
N PRO A 242 -10.51 32.90 9.30
CA PRO A 242 -10.68 34.29 9.65
C PRO A 242 -10.02 34.60 11.02
N GLU A 243 -9.70 35.86 11.26
CA GLU A 243 -9.18 36.34 12.54
C GLU A 243 -10.24 36.15 13.64
N ASP A 244 -11.47 36.56 13.38
CA ASP A 244 -12.62 36.32 14.24
C ASP A 244 -13.35 35.02 13.78
N ALA A 245 -13.52 34.07 14.69
CA ALA A 245 -14.23 32.82 14.40
C ALA A 245 -15.72 33.05 14.00
N ALA A 246 -16.32 34.16 14.44
CA ALA A 246 -17.68 34.55 14.06
C ALA A 246 -17.83 34.82 12.55
N ASP A 247 -16.74 35.22 11.87
CA ASP A 247 -16.75 35.52 10.45
C ASP A 247 -16.66 34.27 9.55
N LEU A 248 -16.51 33.06 10.12
CA LEU A 248 -16.33 31.84 9.36
C LEU A 248 -17.47 31.56 8.37
N GLU A 249 -18.71 31.72 8.82
CA GLU A 249 -19.88 31.51 7.95
C GLU A 249 -19.98 32.57 6.83
N GLN A 250 -19.62 33.83 7.14
CA GLN A 250 -19.61 34.88 6.16
C GLN A 250 -18.51 34.65 5.14
N LEU A 251 -17.30 34.25 5.57
CA LEU A 251 -16.19 33.85 4.70
C LEU A 251 -16.60 32.74 3.75
N ALA A 252 -17.21 31.68 4.28
CA ALA A 252 -17.66 30.54 3.46
C ALA A 252 -18.64 31.02 2.37
N LYS A 253 -19.64 31.84 2.71
CA LYS A 253 -20.61 32.40 1.74
C LYS A 253 -19.95 33.22 0.65
N ILE A 254 -18.97 34.10 1.00
CA ILE A 254 -18.24 34.89 0.02
C ILE A 254 -17.51 33.98 -0.98
N LEU A 255 -16.87 32.92 -0.50
CA LEU A 255 -16.13 31.98 -1.33
C LEU A 255 -17.07 31.14 -2.21
N GLU A 256 -18.20 30.66 -1.67
CA GLU A 256 -19.23 29.92 -2.41
C GLU A 256 -19.87 30.75 -3.53
N VAL A 257 -20.22 32.02 -3.25
CA VAL A 257 -20.77 32.96 -4.26
C VAL A 257 -19.76 33.21 -5.37
N SER A 258 -18.46 33.08 -5.08
CA SER A 258 -17.39 33.18 -6.08
C SER A 258 -17.19 31.87 -6.89
N GLY A 259 -18.08 30.86 -6.72
CA GLY A 259 -18.06 29.61 -7.46
C GLY A 259 -17.08 28.56 -6.89
N LEU A 260 -16.64 28.72 -5.65
CA LEU A 260 -15.70 27.81 -5.00
C LEU A 260 -16.44 26.75 -4.17
N SER A 261 -15.92 25.54 -4.14
CA SER A 261 -16.40 24.51 -3.22
C SER A 261 -15.73 24.70 -1.87
N VAL A 262 -16.53 24.92 -0.83
CA VAL A 262 -16.06 25.23 0.52
C VAL A 262 -16.62 24.23 1.52
N ALA A 263 -15.75 23.69 2.36
CA ALA A 263 -16.13 22.88 3.52
C ALA A 263 -15.68 23.60 4.80
N THR A 264 -16.61 23.91 5.69
CA THR A 264 -16.28 24.54 6.97
C THR A 264 -16.03 23.51 8.07
N ASN A 265 -15.04 23.76 8.92
CA ASN A 265 -14.82 23.04 10.16
C ASN A 265 -14.98 24.01 11.34
N PRO A 266 -16.17 24.09 11.96
CA PRO A 266 -16.42 25.00 13.07
C PRO A 266 -15.58 24.72 14.31
N ALA A 267 -15.14 23.46 14.52
CA ALA A 267 -14.33 23.08 15.67
C ALA A 267 -12.95 23.76 15.66
N ASP A 268 -12.36 23.92 14.46
CA ASP A 268 -11.04 24.51 14.27
C ASP A 268 -11.13 26.00 13.80
N GLY A 269 -12.34 26.47 13.50
CA GLY A 269 -12.57 27.78 12.93
C GLY A 269 -11.93 27.98 11.55
N THR A 270 -11.95 26.92 10.71
CA THR A 270 -11.33 26.92 9.38
C THR A 270 -12.33 26.62 8.28
N ALA A 271 -12.06 27.11 7.08
CA ALA A 271 -12.71 26.69 5.85
C ALA A 271 -11.67 26.08 4.91
N VAL A 272 -12.03 24.95 4.30
CA VAL A 272 -11.21 24.24 3.32
C VAL A 272 -11.81 24.50 1.95
N VAL A 273 -11.02 25.07 1.06
CA VAL A 273 -11.40 25.42 -0.30
C VAL A 273 -10.75 24.42 -1.26
N SER A 274 -11.56 23.66 -1.96
CA SER A 274 -11.04 22.77 -3.01
C SER A 274 -10.60 23.60 -4.22
N ALA A 275 -9.27 23.64 -4.43
CA ALA A 275 -8.63 24.55 -5.37
C ALA A 275 -8.78 24.10 -6.82
N SER A 276 -9.90 24.41 -7.46
CA SER A 276 -10.05 24.34 -8.93
C SER A 276 -9.58 25.65 -9.61
N GLY A 277 -8.26 25.91 -9.54
CA GLY A 277 -7.66 27.03 -10.30
C GLY A 277 -7.57 28.37 -9.57
N VAL A 278 -7.81 28.40 -8.26
CA VAL A 278 -7.71 29.60 -7.40
C VAL A 278 -6.43 29.55 -6.58
N SER A 279 -5.71 30.65 -6.49
CA SER A 279 -4.51 30.77 -5.65
C SER A 279 -4.84 31.27 -4.24
N ALA A 280 -3.94 31.02 -3.28
CA ALA A 280 -4.03 31.59 -1.93
C ALA A 280 -4.16 33.16 -1.97
N ALA A 281 -3.50 33.80 -2.92
CA ALA A 281 -3.60 35.25 -3.12
C ALA A 281 -5.00 35.70 -3.59
N ASP A 282 -5.69 34.85 -4.39
CA ASP A 282 -7.06 35.17 -4.82
C ASP A 282 -8.03 35.06 -3.65
N LEU A 283 -7.89 34.02 -2.82
CA LEU A 283 -8.72 33.82 -1.61
C LEU A 283 -8.52 34.98 -0.63
N ASN A 284 -7.27 35.39 -0.42
CA ASN A 284 -6.99 36.56 0.44
C ASN A 284 -7.65 37.84 -0.09
N ARG A 285 -7.62 38.06 -1.42
CA ARG A 285 -8.32 39.20 -2.03
C ARG A 285 -9.83 39.13 -1.87
N LEU A 286 -10.44 37.95 -2.01
CA LEU A 286 -11.88 37.76 -1.81
C LEU A 286 -12.29 38.04 -0.37
N ALA A 287 -11.56 37.48 0.61
CA ALA A 287 -11.79 37.77 2.03
C ALA A 287 -11.68 39.24 2.37
N ALA A 288 -10.62 39.92 1.90
CA ALA A 288 -10.40 41.35 2.13
C ALA A 288 -11.52 42.22 1.54
N ARG A 289 -12.01 41.90 0.32
CA ARG A 289 -13.17 42.57 -0.29
C ARG A 289 -14.45 42.42 0.54
N GLY A 290 -14.60 41.29 1.23
CA GLY A 290 -15.70 41.02 2.16
C GLY A 290 -15.50 41.64 3.54
N GLY A 291 -14.42 42.37 3.77
CA GLY A 291 -14.09 42.97 5.06
C GLY A 291 -13.54 41.99 6.09
N ILE A 292 -13.13 40.78 5.66
CA ILE A 292 -12.64 39.72 6.55
C ILE A 292 -11.11 39.66 6.49
N THR A 293 -10.48 39.74 7.66
CA THR A 293 -9.04 39.51 7.84
C THR A 293 -8.80 38.03 8.07
N LEU A 294 -7.86 37.44 7.33
CA LEU A 294 -7.46 36.05 7.53
C LEU A 294 -6.28 35.97 8.50
N ARG A 295 -6.41 35.15 9.55
CA ARG A 295 -5.30 34.77 10.45
C ARG A 295 -4.44 33.65 9.87
N GLN A 296 -4.99 32.86 8.95
CA GLN A 296 -4.29 31.73 8.33
C GLN A 296 -4.73 31.57 6.89
N ILE A 297 -3.75 31.30 6.03
CA ILE A 297 -3.94 30.81 4.69
C ILE A 297 -2.79 29.84 4.41
N SER A 298 -3.09 28.58 4.11
CA SER A 298 -2.09 27.54 3.88
C SER A 298 -2.57 26.52 2.86
N GLU A 299 -1.67 26.03 2.04
CA GLU A 299 -1.94 24.91 1.15
C GLU A 299 -1.89 23.60 1.95
N ARG A 300 -2.92 22.78 1.78
CA ARG A 300 -3.01 21.44 2.34
C ARG A 300 -2.91 20.43 1.21
N THR A 301 -1.79 19.76 1.11
CA THR A 301 -1.65 18.62 0.21
C THR A 301 -2.51 17.45 0.72
N HIS A 302 -3.22 16.81 -0.20
CA HIS A 302 -3.95 15.59 0.15
C HIS A 302 -2.97 14.48 0.49
N SER A 303 -3.18 13.83 1.63
CA SER A 303 -2.48 12.59 1.95
C SER A 303 -2.99 11.47 1.06
N LEU A 304 -2.18 10.43 0.83
CA LEU A 304 -2.66 9.24 0.14
C LEU A 304 -3.87 8.60 0.85
N GLU A 305 -4.01 8.82 2.17
CA GLU A 305 -5.18 8.39 2.93
C GLU A 305 -6.44 9.14 2.48
N ASP A 306 -6.37 10.46 2.30
CA ASP A 306 -7.49 11.26 1.79
C ASP A 306 -7.90 10.78 0.39
N VAL A 307 -6.91 10.53 -0.48
CA VAL A 307 -7.13 9.98 -1.83
C VAL A 307 -7.82 8.62 -1.78
N PHE A 308 -7.35 7.72 -0.92
CA PHE A 308 -7.96 6.41 -0.73
C PHE A 308 -9.40 6.51 -0.25
N PHE A 309 -9.68 7.37 0.73
CA PHE A 309 -11.04 7.61 1.20
C PHE A 309 -11.94 8.17 0.10
N HIS A 310 -11.45 9.11 -0.72
CA HIS A 310 -12.22 9.64 -1.85
C HIS A 310 -12.54 8.57 -2.90
N LEU A 311 -11.55 7.82 -3.34
CA LEU A 311 -11.72 6.73 -4.31
C LEU A 311 -12.71 5.66 -3.82
N THR A 312 -12.71 5.40 -2.51
CA THR A 312 -13.55 4.35 -1.93
C THR A 312 -14.97 4.82 -1.57
N ARG A 313 -15.22 6.13 -1.41
CA ARG A 313 -16.57 6.68 -1.17
C ARG A 313 -17.39 6.74 -2.46
N THR A 314 -16.76 7.00 -3.59
CA THR A 314 -17.42 7.11 -4.90
C THR A 314 -18.01 5.76 -5.36
N ASP A 315 -17.34 4.62 -5.03
CA ASP A 315 -17.85 3.29 -5.36
C ASP A 315 -19.05 2.84 -4.50
N ALA A 316 -19.23 3.40 -3.30
CA ALA A 316 -20.36 3.05 -2.42
C ALA A 316 -21.70 3.61 -2.92
N SER A 317 -21.70 4.58 -3.85
CA SER A 317 -22.91 5.19 -4.43
C SER A 317 -23.49 4.41 -5.62
N MET A 318 -22.84 3.31 -6.06
CA MET A 318 -23.27 2.49 -7.20
C MET A 318 -23.81 1.10 -6.81
N THR A 319 -24.41 0.93 -5.63
CA THR A 319 -25.11 -0.33 -5.31
C THR A 319 -26.54 -0.25 -5.84
N PRO A 320 -26.96 -1.07 -6.82
CA PRO A 320 -28.37 -1.14 -7.26
C PRO A 320 -29.22 -1.75 -6.13
N GLY A 321 -30.40 -1.16 -5.96
CA GLY A 321 -31.35 -1.42 -4.91
C GLY A 321 -31.66 -2.90 -4.65
N GLN A 322 -31.71 -3.26 -3.38
CA GLN A 322 -32.44 -4.43 -2.90
C GLN A 322 -33.93 -4.08 -2.95
N GLU A 323 -34.63 -4.70 -3.88
CA GLU A 323 -36.10 -4.78 -3.84
C GLU A 323 -36.53 -5.53 -2.58
N MET A 324 -37.24 -4.83 -1.71
CA MET A 324 -37.99 -5.42 -0.60
C MET A 324 -39.13 -6.28 -1.16
N GLY A 325 -38.92 -7.58 -1.25
CA GLY A 325 -39.96 -8.56 -1.47
C GLY A 325 -40.82 -8.72 -0.24
N THR A 326 -42.03 -8.22 -0.31
CA THR A 326 -43.10 -8.44 0.66
C THR A 326 -43.47 -9.93 0.66
N ILE A 327 -43.28 -10.58 1.80
CA ILE A 327 -43.82 -11.94 2.03
C ILE A 327 -45.20 -11.82 2.61
N LYS A 328 -46.13 -12.45 1.90
CA LYS A 328 -47.47 -12.81 2.43
C LYS A 328 -47.35 -14.08 3.26
#